data_eee1fe1bd17efdc09f3b79f336a52165
#
_entry.id   eee1fe1bd17efdc09f3b79f336a52165
#
_cell.length_a   1.000
_cell.length_b   1.000
_cell.length_c   1.000
_cell.angle_alpha   90.00
_cell.angle_beta   90.00
_cell.angle_gamma   90.00
#
_symmetry.space_group_name_H-M   'P 1'
#
loop_
_entity.id
_entity.type
_entity.pdbx_description
1 polymer ?
#
loop_
_entity_poly.entity_id
_entity_poly.type
_entity_poly.pdbx_seq_one_letter_code
_entity_poly.pdbx_strand_id
1 'polypeptide(L)'
;MRNLKKFLIVCTFFVALALLAGCASAPAPEIAATEAPTATPSPTATPAPISFEAAAEANRAELRTFSDYGSVFSAVQESKAEGDGADVPAHSSALRAAASPEDLTESDILCVDGEYIYTLTDKNLTIFHLSGEAGELISTTPVGTAWSSSGDGSGSFAGSERTPLALFLRGSRLAVLLDVYGYESFGGEMRYSEYVGIDFYDVSDPHTPVLLASAGQSGVYSDAWMSGGALCVATDFSVLDAADAADTDKFVPRVHTAADSRLFETESLYALPNGGEGCTVLGGYSLDEAAQKNAVAVYGIEAKNVYAVPGGLFLTGTRSVSAESRRMSDSMGDYTEYVELLCTDLFRFDYDASGIRPAASGVVSGLLPEKSAIAPFGSGYVCLSEVSGSYINMYVGKGGPAPAAEQTGSALYTLDAALTVTAKLSALPNGDSILWAGFTPETVLLSGENGSCTADLSVSGTITAVPGGDAILADALLPWKNGGYAAFRHESAGQMALALYDSSLKKTAERTFGSDYSSTLESLQSYIVLPEKNLLGFAADDSYCLYAENNGEIEYCLSVFLTDWAWNARAFEQNGYLCIADRREAFVYLPDTLENAASFLF
;
A
#
# COMPACT_ATOMS: atom_id res chain seq x y z
N MET A 1 10.96 -21.98 36.92
CA MET A 1 11.90 -23.00 37.39
C MET A 1 11.19 -24.36 37.49
N ARG A 2 11.79 -25.38 36.89
CA ARG A 2 11.38 -26.80 36.94
C ARG A 2 9.97 -27.17 36.45
N ASN A 3 9.90 -27.57 35.21
CA ASN A 3 9.33 -28.83 34.70
C ASN A 3 9.03 -28.72 33.20
N LEU A 4 10.07 -28.89 32.40
CA LEU A 4 9.89 -29.20 30.97
C LEU A 4 11.10 -30.00 30.49
N LYS A 5 11.22 -31.25 30.93
CA LYS A 5 12.09 -32.27 30.35
C LYS A 5 11.46 -33.63 30.70
N LYS A 6 10.74 -34.18 29.74
CA LYS A 6 10.45 -35.63 29.60
C LYS A 6 9.30 -35.79 28.60
N PHE A 7 9.62 -35.84 27.33
CA PHE A 7 8.88 -36.57 26.30
C PHE A 7 9.71 -36.54 25.00
N LEU A 8 10.77 -37.30 25.02
CA LEU A 8 11.46 -37.73 23.80
C LEU A 8 12.07 -39.08 24.14
N ILE A 9 11.97 -40.05 23.29
CA ILE A 9 12.37 -41.47 23.36
C ILE A 9 11.15 -42.36 23.59
N VAL A 10 10.61 -42.89 22.52
CA VAL A 10 10.21 -44.27 22.21
C VAL A 10 9.58 -44.28 20.83
N CYS A 11 10.30 -44.67 19.81
CA CYS A 11 9.84 -45.30 18.56
C CYS A 11 11.03 -45.50 17.61
N THR A 12 11.94 -46.38 18.02
CA THR A 12 12.89 -47.07 17.13
C THR A 12 13.05 -48.46 17.67
N PHE A 13 12.47 -49.43 16.99
CA PHE A 13 12.83 -50.83 16.95
C PHE A 13 11.60 -51.62 16.51
N PHE A 14 11.54 -51.97 15.22
CA PHE A 14 10.98 -53.23 14.72
C PHE A 14 11.07 -53.27 13.19
N VAL A 15 12.26 -53.56 12.66
CA VAL A 15 12.45 -54.14 11.34
C VAL A 15 13.70 -55.01 11.46
N ALA A 16 13.53 -56.27 11.54
CA ALA A 16 14.42 -57.34 11.07
C ALA A 16 13.92 -58.69 11.61
N LEU A 17 13.38 -59.54 10.83
CA LEU A 17 13.62 -60.97 10.73
C LEU A 17 12.48 -61.66 9.98
N ALA A 18 12.71 -62.02 8.77
CA ALA A 18 12.23 -63.28 8.17
C ALA A 18 12.74 -63.44 6.75
N LEU A 19 13.93 -63.97 6.64
CA LEU A 19 14.44 -64.67 5.45
C LEU A 19 14.80 -66.07 5.90
N LEU A 20 14.39 -67.02 5.09
CA LEU A 20 14.86 -68.41 4.93
C LEU A 20 13.82 -69.49 5.18
N ALA A 21 13.52 -70.12 4.11
CA ALA A 21 13.32 -71.55 3.82
C ALA A 21 12.14 -71.73 2.85
N GLY A 22 12.33 -72.39 1.74
CA GLY A 22 12.55 -73.69 1.35
C GLY A 22 12.16 -73.93 -0.07
N CYS A 23 13.07 -74.46 -0.87
CA CYS A 23 12.81 -75.06 -2.20
C CYS A 23 12.06 -76.36 -2.04
N ALA A 24 10.96 -76.54 -2.77
CA ALA A 24 10.41 -77.83 -3.15
C ALA A 24 9.89 -77.76 -4.59
N SER A 25 10.50 -78.56 -5.45
CA SER A 25 10.11 -78.77 -6.85
C SER A 25 8.85 -79.62 -6.96
N ALA A 26 7.88 -79.21 -7.75
CA ALA A 26 6.72 -79.98 -8.16
C ALA A 26 6.55 -79.89 -9.68
N PRO A 27 5.98 -80.90 -10.36
CA PRO A 27 6.09 -81.16 -11.79
C PRO A 27 5.20 -80.23 -12.65
N ALA A 28 5.59 -80.08 -13.91
CA ALA A 28 4.93 -79.21 -14.91
C ALA A 28 3.51 -79.69 -15.24
N PRO A 29 2.53 -78.81 -15.29
CA PRO A 29 1.23 -79.07 -15.91
C PRO A 29 1.22 -78.64 -17.37
N GLU A 30 0.42 -79.39 -18.17
CA GLU A 30 0.04 -79.30 -19.53
C GLU A 30 -0.37 -77.86 -19.97
N ILE A 31 0.07 -77.47 -21.15
CA ILE A 31 -0.24 -76.19 -21.79
C ILE A 31 -1.69 -76.17 -22.24
N ALA A 32 -2.59 -75.58 -21.53
CA ALA A 32 -3.90 -75.12 -22.00
C ALA A 32 -3.75 -73.80 -22.75
N ALA A 33 -4.44 -73.67 -23.91
CA ALA A 33 -4.40 -72.48 -24.78
C ALA A 33 -4.70 -71.22 -24.04
N THR A 34 -3.75 -70.30 -24.04
CA THR A 34 -3.86 -68.99 -23.41
C THR A 34 -4.86 -68.14 -24.20
N GLU A 35 -6.00 -67.82 -23.60
CA GLU A 35 -6.83 -66.68 -24.05
C GLU A 35 -5.98 -65.42 -24.00
N ALA A 36 -6.10 -64.59 -25.08
CA ALA A 36 -5.39 -63.31 -25.16
C ALA A 36 -5.72 -62.43 -23.91
N PRO A 37 -4.73 -61.80 -23.27
CA PRO A 37 -4.99 -60.96 -22.11
C PRO A 37 -5.93 -59.82 -22.53
N THR A 38 -7.10 -59.76 -21.87
CA THR A 38 -8.00 -58.61 -21.95
C THR A 38 -7.19 -57.40 -21.52
N ALA A 39 -7.07 -56.41 -22.41
CA ALA A 39 -6.33 -55.17 -22.10
C ALA A 39 -6.88 -54.59 -20.81
N THR A 40 -6.06 -54.55 -19.79
CA THR A 40 -6.38 -53.83 -18.52
C THR A 40 -6.67 -52.40 -18.92
N PRO A 41 -7.84 -51.82 -18.57
CA PRO A 41 -8.11 -50.41 -18.86
C PRO A 41 -6.99 -49.57 -18.28
N SER A 42 -6.41 -48.73 -19.10
CA SER A 42 -5.41 -47.75 -18.66
C SER A 42 -6.01 -46.95 -17.52
N PRO A 43 -5.32 -46.79 -16.38
CA PRO A 43 -5.88 -46.03 -15.28
C PRO A 43 -6.25 -44.64 -15.81
N THR A 44 -7.51 -44.26 -15.62
CA THR A 44 -7.98 -42.91 -15.96
C THR A 44 -7.14 -41.96 -15.10
N ALA A 45 -6.42 -41.03 -15.74
CA ALA A 45 -5.59 -40.08 -15.05
C ALA A 45 -6.45 -39.31 -14.05
N THR A 46 -6.04 -39.30 -12.80
CA THR A 46 -6.68 -38.49 -11.73
C THR A 46 -6.65 -37.01 -12.16
N PRO A 47 -7.77 -36.30 -12.19
CA PRO A 47 -7.77 -34.88 -12.50
C PRO A 47 -6.82 -34.12 -11.56
N ALA A 48 -6.04 -33.19 -12.11
CA ALA A 48 -5.23 -32.32 -11.29
C ALA A 48 -6.14 -31.41 -10.41
N PRO A 49 -5.73 -31.06 -9.19
CA PRO A 49 -6.47 -30.09 -8.38
C PRO A 49 -6.48 -28.72 -9.08
N ILE A 50 -7.52 -27.94 -8.82
CA ILE A 50 -7.56 -26.53 -9.24
C ILE A 50 -6.44 -25.77 -8.50
N SER A 51 -5.71 -24.89 -9.19
CA SER A 51 -4.71 -24.04 -8.51
C SER A 51 -5.39 -22.92 -7.73
N PHE A 52 -4.66 -22.33 -6.78
CA PHE A 52 -5.16 -21.18 -6.00
C PHE A 52 -5.49 -20.00 -6.91
N GLU A 53 -4.66 -19.70 -7.92
CA GLU A 53 -4.90 -18.64 -8.89
C GLU A 53 -6.16 -18.88 -9.71
N ALA A 54 -6.38 -20.12 -10.15
CA ALA A 54 -7.59 -20.46 -10.91
C ALA A 54 -8.85 -20.39 -10.03
N ALA A 55 -8.75 -20.78 -8.76
CA ALA A 55 -9.85 -20.64 -7.81
C ALA A 55 -10.15 -19.17 -7.48
N ALA A 56 -9.11 -18.34 -7.30
CA ALA A 56 -9.24 -16.91 -7.10
C ALA A 56 -9.92 -16.25 -8.32
N GLU A 57 -9.41 -16.50 -9.53
CA GLU A 57 -9.94 -15.91 -10.77
C GLU A 57 -11.39 -16.35 -11.05
N ALA A 58 -11.74 -17.61 -10.77
CA ALA A 58 -13.13 -18.08 -10.91
C ALA A 58 -14.12 -17.38 -9.97
N ASN A 59 -13.61 -16.73 -8.91
CA ASN A 59 -14.37 -15.99 -7.92
C ASN A 59 -14.04 -14.49 -7.94
N ARG A 60 -13.47 -13.97 -9.03
CA ARG A 60 -13.11 -12.55 -9.18
C ARG A 60 -14.30 -11.64 -8.88
N ALA A 61 -14.08 -10.63 -8.08
CA ALA A 61 -15.08 -9.64 -7.76
C ALA A 61 -15.09 -8.50 -8.80
N GLU A 62 -16.26 -7.97 -9.06
CA GLU A 62 -16.46 -6.79 -9.90
C GLU A 62 -17.15 -5.69 -9.10
N LEU A 63 -16.81 -4.43 -9.38
CA LEU A 63 -17.51 -3.30 -8.74
C LEU A 63 -18.98 -3.27 -9.16
N ARG A 64 -19.87 -3.27 -8.16
CA ARG A 64 -21.31 -3.16 -8.37
C ARG A 64 -21.67 -1.68 -8.56
N THR A 65 -22.45 -1.37 -9.58
CA THR A 65 -23.01 -0.03 -9.84
C THR A 65 -24.45 0.04 -9.33
N PHE A 66 -24.97 1.25 -9.18
CA PHE A 66 -26.31 1.50 -8.64
C PHE A 66 -27.19 2.25 -9.63
N SER A 67 -28.49 1.94 -9.61
CA SER A 67 -29.51 2.63 -10.41
C SER A 67 -30.12 3.83 -9.70
N ASP A 68 -30.13 3.81 -8.38
CA ASP A 68 -30.77 4.80 -7.51
C ASP A 68 -30.26 4.68 -6.06
N TYR A 69 -30.55 5.66 -5.21
CA TYR A 69 -30.15 5.65 -3.80
C TYR A 69 -30.84 4.54 -2.98
N GLY A 70 -31.98 4.03 -3.40
CA GLY A 70 -32.63 2.88 -2.76
C GLY A 70 -31.77 1.62 -2.90
N SER A 71 -31.15 1.42 -4.08
CA SER A 71 -30.22 0.30 -4.30
C SER A 71 -28.92 0.46 -3.51
N VAL A 72 -28.41 1.69 -3.31
CA VAL A 72 -27.28 1.98 -2.41
C VAL A 72 -27.64 1.63 -0.98
N PHE A 73 -28.82 2.12 -0.50
CA PHE A 73 -29.30 1.83 0.84
C PHE A 73 -29.40 0.31 1.10
N SER A 74 -29.96 -0.44 0.15
CA SER A 74 -30.06 -1.90 0.26
C SER A 74 -28.69 -2.57 0.39
N ALA A 75 -27.71 -2.17 -0.43
CA ALA A 75 -26.34 -2.69 -0.36
C ALA A 75 -25.67 -2.39 0.98
N VAL A 76 -25.84 -1.19 1.52
CA VAL A 76 -25.33 -0.80 2.84
C VAL A 76 -25.97 -1.65 3.96
N GLN A 77 -27.29 -1.91 3.87
CA GLN A 77 -27.96 -2.76 4.86
C GLN A 77 -27.55 -4.23 4.75
N GLU A 78 -27.34 -4.74 3.54
CA GLU A 78 -26.82 -6.09 3.30
C GLU A 78 -25.42 -6.25 3.94
N SER A 79 -24.51 -5.30 3.69
CA SER A 79 -23.16 -5.28 4.26
C SER A 79 -23.18 -5.29 5.80
N LYS A 80 -24.03 -4.48 6.43
CA LYS A 80 -24.18 -4.45 7.89
C LYS A 80 -24.77 -5.74 8.47
N ALA A 81 -25.66 -6.41 7.72
CA ALA A 81 -26.31 -7.66 8.16
C ALA A 81 -25.36 -8.87 8.07
N GLU A 82 -24.45 -8.86 7.13
CA GLU A 82 -23.40 -9.88 6.99
C GLU A 82 -22.26 -9.70 8.00
N GLY A 83 -22.33 -8.67 8.85
CA GLY A 83 -21.35 -8.24 9.81
C GLY A 83 -20.67 -9.36 10.59
N ASP A 84 -19.39 -9.20 10.88
CA ASP A 84 -18.48 -10.14 11.55
C ASP A 84 -18.27 -11.48 10.82
N GLY A 85 -18.13 -11.45 9.51
CA GLY A 85 -17.35 -12.47 8.80
C GLY A 85 -16.00 -12.60 9.49
N ALA A 86 -15.47 -13.84 9.64
CA ALA A 86 -14.21 -14.11 10.29
C ALA A 86 -13.22 -12.99 10.01
N ASP A 87 -12.55 -12.51 11.06
CA ASP A 87 -11.56 -11.41 11.03
C ASP A 87 -10.48 -11.74 9.99
N VAL A 88 -10.74 -11.39 8.72
CA VAL A 88 -9.79 -11.62 7.63
C VAL A 88 -8.76 -10.48 7.72
N PRO A 89 -7.47 -10.79 7.89
CA PRO A 89 -6.47 -9.75 7.93
C PRO A 89 -6.51 -8.89 6.66
N ALA A 90 -6.40 -7.58 6.80
CA ALA A 90 -6.35 -6.68 5.66
C ALA A 90 -5.03 -6.83 4.88
N HIS A 91 -3.93 -7.08 5.59
CA HIS A 91 -2.57 -7.13 5.06
C HIS A 91 -1.77 -8.30 5.62
N SER A 92 -0.71 -8.68 4.90
CA SER A 92 0.31 -9.60 5.38
C SER A 92 1.15 -8.95 6.48
N SER A 93 1.34 -9.66 7.59
CA SER A 93 2.30 -9.28 8.64
C SER A 93 3.71 -9.82 8.40
N ALA A 94 3.87 -10.74 7.45
CA ALA A 94 5.13 -11.42 7.17
C ALA A 94 5.91 -10.80 6.02
N LEU A 95 5.22 -10.11 5.09
CA LEU A 95 5.83 -9.53 3.91
C LEU A 95 6.02 -8.03 4.05
N ARG A 96 7.07 -7.52 3.40
CA ARG A 96 7.34 -6.10 3.25
C ARG A 96 7.64 -5.77 1.81
N ALA A 97 7.35 -4.54 1.40
CA ALA A 97 7.74 -4.01 0.12
C ALA A 97 8.15 -2.55 0.23
N ALA A 98 9.04 -2.11 -0.65
CA ALA A 98 9.42 -0.73 -0.82
C ALA A 98 9.29 -0.35 -2.30
N ALA A 99 8.80 0.84 -2.58
CA ALA A 99 8.74 1.38 -3.93
C ALA A 99 9.39 2.76 -3.96
N SER A 100 9.97 3.10 -5.09
CA SER A 100 10.44 4.46 -5.39
C SER A 100 9.81 4.87 -6.72
N PRO A 101 8.53 5.25 -6.76
CA PRO A 101 7.86 5.62 -7.98
C PRO A 101 8.39 6.98 -8.46
N GLU A 102 8.82 7.05 -9.71
CA GLU A 102 8.99 8.31 -10.42
C GLU A 102 7.60 8.87 -10.78
N ASP A 103 7.47 10.19 -10.88
CA ASP A 103 6.24 10.90 -11.28
C ASP A 103 5.03 10.74 -10.33
N LEU A 104 5.25 10.32 -9.09
CA LEU A 104 4.24 10.34 -8.04
C LEU A 104 4.70 11.22 -6.89
N THR A 105 3.95 12.29 -6.61
CA THR A 105 4.18 13.16 -5.45
C THR A 105 3.18 12.78 -4.36
N GLU A 106 3.68 12.39 -3.20
CA GLU A 106 2.88 12.18 -2.00
C GLU A 106 2.57 13.52 -1.32
N SER A 107 1.58 13.51 -0.44
CA SER A 107 1.22 14.67 0.38
C SER A 107 2.36 15.10 1.30
N ASP A 108 2.61 16.39 1.41
CA ASP A 108 3.61 16.95 2.33
C ASP A 108 3.14 18.26 2.95
N ILE A 109 3.74 18.64 4.06
CA ILE A 109 3.52 19.91 4.75
C ILE A 109 4.50 21.01 4.31
N LEU A 110 5.52 20.65 3.55
CA LEU A 110 6.56 21.53 3.04
C LEU A 110 6.91 21.12 1.60
N CYS A 111 6.94 22.11 0.70
CA CYS A 111 7.41 21.94 -0.67
C CYS A 111 8.48 22.98 -1.01
N VAL A 112 9.40 22.61 -1.88
CA VAL A 112 10.48 23.48 -2.35
C VAL A 112 10.38 23.63 -3.87
N ASP A 113 10.41 24.87 -4.37
CA ASP A 113 10.51 25.17 -5.80
C ASP A 113 11.52 26.30 -6.03
N GLY A 114 12.62 25.94 -6.68
CA GLY A 114 13.74 26.86 -6.88
C GLY A 114 14.29 27.40 -5.57
N GLU A 115 14.16 28.71 -5.35
CA GLU A 115 14.62 29.39 -4.13
C GLU A 115 13.49 29.61 -3.11
N TYR A 116 12.30 29.05 -3.32
CA TYR A 116 11.16 29.23 -2.43
C TYR A 116 10.82 27.96 -1.66
N ILE A 117 10.58 28.14 -0.37
CA ILE A 117 10.01 27.13 0.53
C ILE A 117 8.57 27.51 0.81
N TYR A 118 7.66 26.60 0.56
CA TYR A 118 6.23 26.72 0.88
C TYR A 118 5.93 25.80 2.03
N THR A 119 5.35 26.28 3.11
CA THR A 119 5.05 25.48 4.29
C THR A 119 3.74 25.88 4.95
N LEU A 120 3.20 24.95 5.74
CA LEU A 120 1.98 25.16 6.53
C LEU A 120 2.36 25.40 7.98
N THR A 121 2.26 26.66 8.40
CA THR A 121 2.52 27.08 9.78
C THR A 121 1.22 27.47 10.47
N ASP A 122 0.81 26.72 11.49
CA ASP A 122 -0.49 26.87 12.16
C ASP A 122 -1.65 26.81 11.15
N LYS A 123 -2.31 27.94 10.87
CA LYS A 123 -3.40 28.07 9.88
C LYS A 123 -3.03 28.96 8.69
N ASN A 124 -1.75 29.00 8.36
CA ASN A 124 -1.24 29.84 7.30
C ASN A 124 -0.39 29.06 6.30
N LEU A 125 -0.47 29.47 5.05
CA LEU A 125 0.53 29.20 4.04
C LEU A 125 1.65 30.24 4.23
N THR A 126 2.84 29.79 4.57
CA THR A 126 4.04 30.61 4.72
C THR A 126 4.96 30.38 3.54
N ILE A 127 5.42 31.45 2.90
CA ILE A 127 6.38 31.40 1.79
C ILE A 127 7.66 32.09 2.23
N PHE A 128 8.76 31.35 2.14
CA PHE A 128 10.09 31.82 2.51
C PHE A 128 11.02 31.73 1.28
N HIS A 129 11.76 32.79 1.01
CA HIS A 129 12.80 32.79 -0.01
C HIS A 129 14.13 32.45 0.63
N LEU A 130 14.82 31.47 0.07
CA LEU A 130 16.14 31.04 0.52
C LEU A 130 17.09 31.02 -0.68
N SER A 131 18.19 31.78 -0.61
CA SER A 131 19.21 31.84 -1.65
C SER A 131 20.60 31.79 -1.03
N GLY A 132 21.14 30.58 -0.93
CA GLY A 132 22.40 30.34 -0.24
C GLY A 132 22.31 30.73 1.24
N GLU A 133 23.15 31.68 1.66
CA GLU A 133 23.21 32.18 3.04
C GLU A 133 22.19 33.31 3.33
N ALA A 134 21.39 33.72 2.33
CA ALA A 134 20.38 34.76 2.50
C ALA A 134 18.98 34.14 2.54
N GLY A 135 18.17 34.59 3.49
CA GLY A 135 16.79 34.15 3.62
C GLY A 135 15.86 35.29 4.02
N GLU A 136 14.64 35.27 3.51
CA GLU A 136 13.63 36.28 3.76
C GLU A 136 12.23 35.66 3.80
N LEU A 137 11.44 36.00 4.84
CA LEU A 137 10.01 35.71 4.88
C LEU A 137 9.29 36.57 3.83
N ILE A 138 8.71 35.93 2.83
CA ILE A 138 8.05 36.59 1.69
C ILE A 138 6.60 36.91 2.01
N SER A 139 5.84 35.93 2.46
CA SER A 139 4.43 36.12 2.76
C SER A 139 3.90 35.10 3.77
N THR A 140 2.82 35.48 4.46
CA THR A 140 2.04 34.62 5.34
C THR A 140 0.57 34.84 5.03
N THR A 141 -0.09 33.84 4.47
CA THR A 141 -1.47 33.92 3.97
C THR A 141 -2.36 32.95 4.76
N PRO A 142 -3.43 33.42 5.44
CA PRO A 142 -4.38 32.54 6.10
C PRO A 142 -5.05 31.58 5.12
N VAL A 143 -5.06 30.28 5.42
CA VAL A 143 -5.73 29.23 4.62
C VAL A 143 -7.07 28.83 5.23
N GLY A 144 -7.91 28.20 4.42
CA GLY A 144 -9.22 27.69 4.86
C GLY A 144 -10.26 28.80 5.08
N THR A 145 -9.97 30.07 4.74
CA THR A 145 -10.88 31.19 4.98
C THR A 145 -12.18 31.09 4.19
N ALA A 146 -12.14 30.46 3.02
CA ALA A 146 -13.31 30.21 2.19
C ALA A 146 -14.33 29.25 2.85
N TRP A 147 -13.88 28.39 3.75
CA TRP A 147 -14.70 27.42 4.48
C TRP A 147 -15.33 27.97 5.77
N SER A 148 -15.25 29.29 5.99
CA SER A 148 -15.91 29.93 7.12
C SER A 148 -17.40 30.10 6.86
N SER A 149 -18.24 29.65 7.78
CA SER A 149 -19.66 29.97 7.75
C SER A 149 -19.88 31.48 7.85
N SER A 150 -20.17 32.14 6.74
CA SER A 150 -20.86 33.42 6.77
C SER A 150 -22.33 33.13 7.07
N GLY A 151 -22.75 33.41 8.29
CA GLY A 151 -24.10 33.10 8.73
C GLY A 151 -25.16 33.96 8.05
N ASP A 152 -25.78 33.43 7.02
CA ASP A 152 -27.03 33.93 6.47
C ASP A 152 -28.18 32.90 6.52
N GLY A 153 -28.09 31.90 7.36
CA GLY A 153 -29.25 31.17 7.88
C GLY A 153 -29.81 30.04 7.03
N SER A 154 -29.13 29.55 5.99
CA SER A 154 -29.68 28.48 5.15
C SER A 154 -28.81 27.22 5.04
N GLY A 155 -27.88 27.04 5.95
CA GLY A 155 -26.98 25.86 5.97
C GLY A 155 -25.67 26.23 6.67
N SER A 156 -25.73 26.61 7.93
CA SER A 156 -24.54 27.13 8.60
C SER A 156 -23.83 26.04 9.37
N PHE A 157 -22.55 25.81 9.04
CA PHE A 157 -21.58 25.28 9.97
C PHE A 157 -21.53 26.18 11.21
N ALA A 158 -21.99 25.70 12.35
CA ALA A 158 -21.78 26.39 13.61
C ALA A 158 -20.46 25.90 14.20
N GLY A 159 -19.39 26.71 14.11
CA GLY A 159 -18.11 26.42 14.75
C GLY A 159 -17.24 25.42 13.99
N SER A 160 -17.06 25.59 12.68
CA SER A 160 -16.14 24.74 11.91
C SER A 160 -14.68 25.04 12.31
N GLU A 161 -13.95 23.99 12.62
CA GLU A 161 -12.49 24.05 12.69
C GLU A 161 -11.88 23.64 11.35
N ARG A 162 -10.70 24.14 11.07
CA ARG A 162 -9.94 23.88 9.85
C ARG A 162 -8.50 23.71 10.21
N THR A 163 -7.98 22.55 9.88
CA THR A 163 -6.59 22.21 10.15
C THR A 163 -5.90 21.92 8.83
N PRO A 164 -4.85 22.67 8.48
CA PRO A 164 -4.05 22.33 7.30
C PRO A 164 -3.42 20.95 7.47
N LEU A 165 -3.55 20.11 6.41
CA LEU A 165 -3.07 18.73 6.39
C LEU A 165 -1.80 18.61 5.55
N ALA A 166 -1.87 19.11 4.31
CA ALA A 166 -0.83 18.93 3.31
C ALA A 166 -0.91 19.98 2.23
N LEU A 167 0.15 20.09 1.45
CA LEU A 167 0.18 20.93 0.25
C LEU A 167 0.79 20.19 -0.94
N PHE A 168 0.41 20.61 -2.12
CA PHE A 168 0.95 20.16 -3.40
C PHE A 168 1.27 21.37 -4.26
N LEU A 169 2.48 21.40 -4.80
CA LEU A 169 2.96 22.50 -5.63
C LEU A 169 3.35 21.98 -7.00
N ARG A 170 2.92 22.72 -8.05
CA ARG A 170 3.33 22.49 -9.43
C ARG A 170 3.43 23.81 -10.18
N GLY A 171 4.64 24.24 -10.45
CA GLY A 171 4.90 25.55 -11.02
C GLY A 171 4.26 26.65 -10.17
N SER A 172 3.38 27.47 -10.76
CA SER A 172 2.68 28.54 -10.04
C SER A 172 1.35 28.13 -9.40
N ARG A 173 1.02 26.85 -9.36
CA ARG A 173 -0.22 26.34 -8.77
C ARG A 173 0.07 25.57 -7.49
N LEU A 174 -0.66 25.93 -6.43
CA LEU A 174 -0.54 25.29 -5.12
C LEU A 174 -1.92 24.89 -4.63
N ALA A 175 -2.05 23.64 -4.16
CA ALA A 175 -3.22 23.16 -3.44
C ALA A 175 -2.89 22.97 -1.96
N VAL A 176 -3.75 23.49 -1.09
CA VAL A 176 -3.69 23.25 0.37
C VAL A 176 -4.86 22.37 0.75
N LEU A 177 -4.57 21.21 1.30
CA LEU A 177 -5.57 20.29 1.85
C LEU A 177 -5.86 20.68 3.30
N LEU A 178 -7.13 20.60 3.67
CA LEU A 178 -7.64 21.04 4.97
C LEU A 178 -8.57 19.96 5.53
N ASP A 179 -8.36 19.59 6.76
CA ASP A 179 -9.38 18.89 7.54
C ASP A 179 -10.41 19.90 8.02
N VAL A 180 -11.66 19.73 7.62
CA VAL A 180 -12.77 20.63 7.95
C VAL A 180 -13.85 19.85 8.67
N TYR A 181 -14.08 20.20 9.94
CA TYR A 181 -15.09 19.54 10.76
C TYR A 181 -15.93 20.53 11.55
N GLY A 182 -17.17 20.15 11.80
CA GLY A 182 -18.11 21.00 12.50
C GLY A 182 -19.53 20.42 12.53
N TYR A 183 -20.48 21.25 12.89
CA TYR A 183 -21.88 20.84 12.93
C TYR A 183 -22.66 21.50 11.78
N GLU A 184 -23.29 20.68 10.96
CA GLU A 184 -24.17 21.11 9.88
C GLU A 184 -25.64 20.85 10.21
N SER A 185 -26.55 21.69 9.69
CA SER A 185 -27.99 21.48 9.82
C SER A 185 -28.52 20.69 8.61
N PHE A 186 -28.96 19.47 8.85
CA PHE A 186 -29.66 18.64 7.87
C PHE A 186 -31.13 18.48 8.28
N GLY A 187 -32.05 19.02 7.50
CA GLY A 187 -33.48 18.91 7.79
C GLY A 187 -33.91 19.46 9.16
N GLY A 188 -33.15 20.38 9.74
CA GLY A 188 -33.39 20.97 11.07
C GLY A 188 -32.70 20.24 12.24
N GLU A 189 -31.97 19.15 11.98
CA GLU A 189 -31.14 18.47 12.95
C GLU A 189 -29.68 18.88 12.76
N MET A 190 -28.99 19.19 13.86
CA MET A 190 -27.54 19.46 13.84
C MET A 190 -26.79 18.13 13.86
N ARG A 191 -25.96 17.90 12.84
CA ARG A 191 -25.09 16.71 12.73
C ARG A 191 -23.64 17.12 12.64
N TYR A 192 -22.78 16.32 13.22
CA TYR A 192 -21.35 16.43 13.00
C TYR A 192 -21.04 16.02 11.58
N SER A 193 -20.28 16.85 10.89
CA SER A 193 -19.84 16.62 9.52
C SER A 193 -18.32 16.83 9.46
N GLU A 194 -17.65 15.95 8.73
CA GLU A 194 -16.21 15.98 8.52
C GLU A 194 -15.92 15.74 7.05
N TYR A 195 -15.07 16.59 6.47
CA TYR A 195 -14.71 16.52 5.07
C TYR A 195 -13.33 17.13 4.81
N VAL A 196 -12.72 16.75 3.71
CA VAL A 196 -11.49 17.37 3.24
C VAL A 196 -11.83 18.52 2.31
N GLY A 197 -11.41 19.72 2.70
CA GLY A 197 -11.43 20.91 1.87
C GLY A 197 -10.08 21.08 1.14
N ILE A 198 -10.12 21.67 -0.05
CA ILE A 198 -8.94 21.97 -0.85
C ILE A 198 -9.04 23.40 -1.32
N ASP A 199 -8.07 24.21 -0.93
CA ASP A 199 -7.92 25.59 -1.41
C ASP A 199 -6.82 25.63 -2.48
N PHE A 200 -7.16 26.12 -3.67
CA PHE A 200 -6.24 26.30 -4.80
C PHE A 200 -5.74 27.72 -4.87
N TYR A 201 -4.42 27.88 -4.92
CA TYR A 201 -3.76 29.19 -4.99
C TYR A 201 -2.97 29.36 -6.29
N ASP A 202 -2.94 30.60 -6.79
CA ASP A 202 -1.92 31.08 -7.70
C ASP A 202 -0.79 31.68 -6.87
N VAL A 203 0.40 31.12 -7.00
CA VAL A 203 1.63 31.57 -6.32
C VAL A 203 2.68 32.08 -7.31
N SER A 204 2.24 32.50 -8.52
CA SER A 204 3.14 33.11 -9.52
C SER A 204 3.82 34.39 -9.01
N ASP A 205 3.18 35.11 -8.11
CA ASP A 205 3.79 36.12 -7.26
C ASP A 205 3.80 35.60 -5.80
N PRO A 206 4.95 35.13 -5.30
CA PRO A 206 5.04 34.61 -3.93
C PRO A 206 4.72 35.63 -2.83
N HIS A 207 4.82 36.92 -3.13
CA HIS A 207 4.47 38.00 -2.18
C HIS A 207 2.96 38.12 -1.95
N THR A 208 2.15 37.71 -2.94
CA THR A 208 0.70 37.88 -2.91
C THR A 208 -0.01 36.63 -3.44
N PRO A 209 0.01 35.49 -2.71
CA PRO A 209 -0.74 34.30 -3.09
C PRO A 209 -2.23 34.61 -3.26
N VAL A 210 -2.82 34.19 -4.37
CA VAL A 210 -4.22 34.47 -4.70
C VAL A 210 -5.03 33.18 -4.64
N LEU A 211 -6.05 33.13 -3.77
CA LEU A 211 -7.01 32.02 -3.75
C LEU A 211 -7.84 32.04 -5.05
N LEU A 212 -7.78 30.96 -5.82
CA LEU A 212 -8.48 30.79 -7.09
C LEU A 212 -9.84 30.12 -6.91
N ALA A 213 -9.87 29.03 -6.14
CA ALA A 213 -11.07 28.22 -5.93
C ALA A 213 -10.93 27.39 -4.66
N SER A 214 -12.07 26.86 -4.18
CA SER A 214 -12.14 25.89 -3.10
C SER A 214 -13.10 24.77 -3.48
N ALA A 215 -12.69 23.52 -3.24
CA ALA A 215 -13.48 22.32 -3.49
C ALA A 215 -13.21 21.30 -2.37
N GLY A 216 -14.07 20.28 -2.23
CA GLY A 216 -13.87 19.27 -1.18
C GLY A 216 -14.77 18.06 -1.33
N GLN A 217 -14.56 17.08 -0.48
CA GLN A 217 -15.31 15.82 -0.44
C GLN A 217 -15.51 15.33 0.99
N SER A 218 -16.63 14.64 1.22
CA SER A 218 -16.97 14.04 2.53
C SER A 218 -15.94 13.00 2.97
N GLY A 219 -15.78 12.88 4.27
CA GLY A 219 -14.98 11.86 4.94
C GLY A 219 -13.70 12.42 5.58
N VAL A 220 -13.13 11.60 6.46
CA VAL A 220 -11.86 11.86 7.14
C VAL A 220 -10.72 11.67 6.14
N TYR A 221 -9.74 12.55 6.16
CA TYR A 221 -8.54 12.41 5.34
C TYR A 221 -7.82 11.10 5.61
N SER A 222 -7.50 10.38 4.55
CA SER A 222 -6.66 9.20 4.60
C SER A 222 -5.31 9.47 3.94
N ASP A 223 -5.29 9.85 2.66
CA ASP A 223 -4.07 10.15 1.93
C ASP A 223 -4.36 10.96 0.65
N ALA A 224 -3.30 11.48 0.01
CA ALA A 224 -3.41 12.17 -1.27
C ALA A 224 -2.14 12.04 -2.10
N TRP A 225 -2.32 12.03 -3.43
CA TRP A 225 -1.24 11.85 -4.40
C TRP A 225 -1.43 12.73 -5.61
N MET A 226 -0.33 13.21 -6.17
CA MET A 226 -0.34 13.98 -7.40
C MET A 226 0.54 13.31 -8.47
N SER A 227 0.01 13.19 -9.68
CA SER A 227 0.74 12.75 -10.86
C SER A 227 0.41 13.66 -12.03
N GLY A 228 1.43 14.26 -12.66
CA GLY A 228 1.27 15.11 -13.84
C GLY A 228 0.29 16.30 -13.67
N GLY A 229 0.10 16.80 -12.42
CA GLY A 229 -0.83 17.90 -12.10
C GLY A 229 -2.28 17.46 -11.85
N ALA A 230 -2.59 16.19 -11.99
CA ALA A 230 -3.80 15.58 -11.46
C ALA A 230 -3.57 15.22 -10.00
N LEU A 231 -4.43 15.69 -9.11
CA LEU A 231 -4.43 15.39 -7.68
C LEU A 231 -5.56 14.41 -7.38
N CYS A 232 -5.25 13.33 -6.69
CA CYS A 232 -6.23 12.39 -6.13
C CYS A 232 -6.19 12.48 -4.61
N VAL A 233 -7.37 12.58 -4.00
CA VAL A 233 -7.54 12.61 -2.54
C VAL A 233 -8.43 11.44 -2.13
N ALA A 234 -7.97 10.65 -1.17
CA ALA A 234 -8.73 9.56 -0.57
C ALA A 234 -9.23 9.94 0.83
N THR A 235 -10.51 9.67 1.09
CA THR A 235 -11.12 9.90 2.40
C THR A 235 -11.97 8.70 2.82
N ASP A 236 -12.07 8.46 4.14
CA ASP A 236 -12.97 7.48 4.73
C ASP A 236 -14.30 8.16 5.12
N PHE A 237 -15.37 7.78 4.45
CA PHE A 237 -16.70 8.28 4.75
C PHE A 237 -17.44 7.36 5.71
N SER A 238 -17.82 7.90 6.86
CA SER A 238 -18.60 7.14 7.86
C SER A 238 -20.04 6.97 7.44
N VAL A 239 -20.44 5.74 7.14
CA VAL A 239 -21.82 5.38 6.81
C VAL A 239 -22.63 5.23 8.09
N LEU A 240 -23.56 6.15 8.34
CA LEU A 240 -24.42 6.17 9.53
C LEU A 240 -25.64 5.27 9.35
N ASP A 241 -26.30 4.94 10.47
CA ASP A 241 -27.56 4.20 10.45
C ASP A 241 -28.70 5.07 9.89
N ALA A 242 -29.24 4.64 8.77
CA ALA A 242 -30.39 5.25 8.11
C ALA A 242 -31.64 4.42 8.38
N ALA A 243 -32.75 5.10 8.68
CA ALA A 243 -34.04 4.43 8.94
C ALA A 243 -34.69 3.92 7.64
N ASP A 244 -34.50 4.66 6.56
CA ASP A 244 -34.99 4.31 5.23
C ASP A 244 -34.11 4.96 4.14
N ALA A 245 -34.42 4.66 2.87
CA ALA A 245 -33.69 5.15 1.72
C ALA A 245 -33.80 6.67 1.48
N ALA A 246 -34.72 7.37 2.17
CA ALA A 246 -34.84 8.83 2.07
C ALA A 246 -33.79 9.56 2.93
N ASP A 247 -33.20 8.88 3.92
CA ASP A 247 -32.16 9.41 4.78
C ASP A 247 -30.78 9.46 4.07
N THR A 248 -30.74 9.88 2.81
CA THR A 248 -29.56 9.84 1.93
C THR A 248 -28.32 10.49 2.55
N ASP A 249 -28.50 11.55 3.34
CA ASP A 249 -27.39 12.25 4.02
C ASP A 249 -26.60 11.38 5.01
N LYS A 250 -27.12 10.21 5.37
CA LYS A 250 -26.47 9.28 6.30
C LYS A 250 -25.55 8.28 5.63
N PHE A 251 -25.78 8.00 4.34
CA PHE A 251 -25.06 6.95 3.64
C PHE A 251 -24.56 7.33 2.24
N VAL A 252 -24.84 8.55 1.76
CA VAL A 252 -24.32 9.06 0.49
C VAL A 252 -23.36 10.21 0.76
N PRO A 253 -22.08 10.13 0.32
CA PRO A 253 -21.13 11.22 0.48
C PRO A 253 -21.52 12.44 -0.35
N ARG A 254 -20.88 13.57 -0.05
CA ARG A 254 -21.10 14.86 -0.70
C ARG A 254 -19.83 15.41 -1.32
N VAL A 255 -20.00 16.14 -2.40
CA VAL A 255 -19.03 17.10 -2.91
C VAL A 255 -19.30 18.44 -2.24
N HIS A 256 -18.26 19.10 -1.78
CA HIS A 256 -18.33 20.39 -1.11
C HIS A 256 -17.65 21.47 -1.93
N THR A 257 -18.21 22.66 -1.90
CA THR A 257 -17.56 23.92 -2.30
C THR A 257 -17.65 24.89 -1.15
N ALA A 258 -16.97 26.01 -1.21
CA ALA A 258 -17.07 27.05 -0.19
C ALA A 258 -18.52 27.58 0.01
N ALA A 259 -19.39 27.44 -0.99
CA ALA A 259 -20.74 28.00 -1.00
C ALA A 259 -21.86 26.96 -0.90
N ASP A 260 -21.61 25.70 -1.28
CA ASP A 260 -22.64 24.67 -1.46
C ASP A 260 -22.12 23.26 -1.25
N SER A 261 -23.03 22.33 -0.98
CA SER A 261 -22.73 20.91 -0.82
C SER A 261 -23.82 20.08 -1.50
N ARG A 262 -23.43 19.10 -2.31
CA ARG A 262 -24.35 18.25 -3.07
C ARG A 262 -24.01 16.77 -2.90
N LEU A 263 -25.03 15.91 -2.88
CA LEU A 263 -24.82 14.46 -2.87
C LEU A 263 -24.11 14.00 -4.14
N PHE A 264 -23.36 12.91 -4.03
CA PHE A 264 -22.83 12.21 -5.20
C PHE A 264 -23.98 11.66 -6.04
N GLU A 265 -23.83 11.78 -7.35
CA GLU A 265 -24.75 11.11 -8.29
C GLU A 265 -24.54 9.59 -8.25
N THR A 266 -25.60 8.82 -8.52
CA THR A 266 -25.57 7.35 -8.40
C THR A 266 -24.55 6.68 -9.30
N GLU A 267 -24.23 7.29 -10.45
CA GLU A 267 -23.22 6.83 -11.39
C GLU A 267 -21.79 6.90 -10.84
N SER A 268 -21.59 7.67 -9.77
CA SER A 268 -20.31 7.82 -9.08
C SER A 268 -20.19 6.90 -7.85
N LEU A 269 -21.21 6.10 -7.58
CA LEU A 269 -21.27 5.20 -6.42
C LEU A 269 -21.04 3.76 -6.86
N TYR A 270 -20.17 3.08 -6.14
CA TYR A 270 -19.82 1.68 -6.37
C TYR A 270 -19.85 0.91 -5.06
N ALA A 271 -20.01 -0.41 -5.12
CA ALA A 271 -19.84 -1.28 -3.96
C ALA A 271 -19.10 -2.54 -4.33
N LEU A 272 -18.40 -3.11 -3.35
CA LEU A 272 -17.90 -4.46 -3.43
C LEU A 272 -19.04 -5.45 -3.21
N PRO A 273 -19.14 -6.52 -4.00
CA PRO A 273 -19.97 -7.66 -3.63
C PRO A 273 -19.36 -8.30 -2.37
N ASN A 274 -20.16 -8.45 -1.33
CA ASN A 274 -19.74 -8.98 -0.02
C ASN A 274 -18.65 -8.10 0.69
N GLY A 275 -18.67 -6.79 0.45
CA GLY A 275 -17.76 -5.84 1.11
C GLY A 275 -18.15 -5.59 2.58
N GLY A 276 -17.19 -5.13 3.38
CA GLY A 276 -17.36 -4.72 4.79
C GLY A 276 -18.10 -3.38 4.96
N GLU A 277 -18.00 -2.79 6.16
CA GLU A 277 -18.71 -1.55 6.52
C GLU A 277 -18.08 -0.26 5.96
N GLY A 278 -16.89 -0.24 5.45
CA GLY A 278 -16.19 0.98 5.01
C GLY A 278 -16.81 1.65 3.77
N CYS A 279 -16.52 2.92 3.59
CA CYS A 279 -16.80 3.65 2.35
C CYS A 279 -15.62 4.59 2.03
N THR A 280 -14.85 4.24 1.01
CA THR A 280 -13.77 5.09 0.50
C THR A 280 -14.30 6.07 -0.53
N VAL A 281 -14.01 7.34 -0.35
CA VAL A 281 -14.26 8.39 -1.33
C VAL A 281 -12.95 8.79 -2.00
N LEU A 282 -12.91 8.79 -3.32
CA LEU A 282 -11.78 9.19 -4.13
C LEU A 282 -12.16 10.41 -4.96
N GLY A 283 -11.52 11.54 -4.72
CA GLY A 283 -11.72 12.77 -5.47
C GLY A 283 -10.60 13.02 -6.46
N GLY A 284 -10.98 13.34 -7.71
CA GLY A 284 -10.06 13.75 -8.76
C GLY A 284 -10.09 15.27 -8.95
N TYR A 285 -8.92 15.91 -8.88
CA TYR A 285 -8.76 17.36 -8.98
C TYR A 285 -7.67 17.73 -9.99
N SER A 286 -7.76 18.92 -10.55
CA SER A 286 -6.73 19.49 -11.42
C SER A 286 -6.13 20.72 -10.77
N LEU A 287 -4.81 20.72 -10.52
CA LEU A 287 -4.10 21.90 -10.06
C LEU A 287 -4.08 22.99 -11.10
N ASP A 288 -3.86 22.63 -12.36
CA ASP A 288 -3.76 23.60 -13.47
C ASP A 288 -5.06 24.39 -13.65
N GLU A 289 -6.22 23.73 -13.50
CA GLU A 289 -7.53 24.36 -13.63
C GLU A 289 -8.11 24.83 -12.28
N ALA A 290 -7.45 24.56 -11.17
CA ALA A 290 -7.89 24.89 -9.81
C ALA A 290 -9.34 24.38 -9.54
N ALA A 291 -9.62 23.13 -9.88
CA ALA A 291 -10.98 22.60 -9.86
C ALA A 291 -11.05 21.11 -9.50
N GLN A 292 -12.12 20.73 -8.82
CA GLN A 292 -12.55 19.35 -8.76
C GLN A 292 -13.12 18.94 -10.12
N LYS A 293 -12.71 17.78 -10.61
CA LYS A 293 -13.22 17.20 -11.86
C LYS A 293 -14.41 16.27 -11.60
N ASN A 294 -14.22 15.35 -10.70
CA ASN A 294 -15.27 14.46 -10.21
C ASN A 294 -14.82 13.81 -8.89
N ALA A 295 -15.69 12.97 -8.34
CA ALA A 295 -15.34 12.07 -7.26
C ALA A 295 -16.15 10.79 -7.40
N VAL A 296 -15.64 9.68 -6.85
CA VAL A 296 -16.30 8.39 -6.77
C VAL A 296 -16.29 7.88 -5.34
N ALA A 297 -17.28 7.07 -4.96
CA ALA A 297 -17.33 6.41 -3.67
C ALA A 297 -17.45 4.90 -3.85
N VAL A 298 -16.71 4.15 -3.05
CA VAL A 298 -16.71 2.69 -3.08
C VAL A 298 -17.06 2.17 -1.68
N TYR A 299 -18.23 1.55 -1.56
CA TYR A 299 -18.69 0.93 -0.33
C TYR A 299 -18.08 -0.45 -0.15
N GLY A 300 -17.80 -0.82 1.09
CA GLY A 300 -17.21 -2.11 1.44
C GLY A 300 -15.70 -2.13 1.51
N ILE A 301 -15.03 -0.98 1.38
CA ILE A 301 -13.57 -0.81 1.51
C ILE A 301 -13.27 0.44 2.36
N GLU A 302 -12.24 0.35 3.19
CA GLU A 302 -11.66 1.49 3.91
C GLU A 302 -10.49 2.08 3.11
N ALA A 303 -10.30 3.41 3.16
CA ALA A 303 -9.27 4.13 2.42
C ALA A 303 -7.82 3.80 2.82
N LYS A 304 -7.60 3.14 3.95
CA LYS A 304 -6.28 2.61 4.32
C LYS A 304 -5.75 1.50 3.40
N ASN A 305 -6.62 0.90 2.58
CA ASN A 305 -6.28 -0.16 1.64
C ASN A 305 -6.03 0.38 0.22
N VAL A 306 -5.31 1.50 0.10
CA VAL A 306 -4.98 2.17 -1.16
C VAL A 306 -3.50 2.03 -1.47
N TYR A 307 -3.19 1.68 -2.70
CA TYR A 307 -1.82 1.67 -3.23
C TYR A 307 -1.76 2.61 -4.43
N ALA A 308 -1.06 3.72 -4.28
CA ALA A 308 -0.90 4.69 -5.36
C ALA A 308 0.23 4.31 -6.31
N VAL A 309 0.00 4.59 -7.59
CA VAL A 309 0.97 4.45 -8.67
C VAL A 309 0.87 5.66 -9.60
N PRO A 310 1.88 5.97 -10.41
CA PRO A 310 1.78 7.08 -11.35
C PRO A 310 0.53 6.99 -12.24
N GLY A 311 -0.33 8.00 -12.19
CA GLY A 311 -1.57 8.09 -12.96
C GLY A 311 -2.69 7.13 -12.56
N GLY A 312 -2.56 6.44 -11.41
CA GLY A 312 -3.58 5.51 -10.94
C GLY A 312 -3.45 5.17 -9.46
N LEU A 313 -4.41 4.40 -8.98
CA LEU A 313 -4.38 3.79 -7.65
C LEU A 313 -5.14 2.48 -7.66
N PHE A 314 -4.86 1.66 -6.66
CA PHE A 314 -5.57 0.41 -6.39
C PHE A 314 -6.28 0.51 -5.05
N LEU A 315 -7.58 0.27 -5.04
CA LEU A 315 -8.30 -0.13 -3.84
C LEU A 315 -8.23 -1.64 -3.72
N THR A 316 -7.99 -2.16 -2.52
CA THR A 316 -7.86 -3.60 -2.29
C THR A 316 -8.78 -4.08 -1.20
N GLY A 317 -9.46 -5.21 -1.43
CA GLY A 317 -10.30 -5.88 -0.45
C GLY A 317 -9.85 -7.32 -0.26
N THR A 318 -9.76 -7.78 0.99
CA THR A 318 -9.38 -9.15 1.31
C THR A 318 -10.60 -9.98 1.64
N ARG A 319 -10.61 -11.25 1.20
CA ARG A 319 -11.70 -12.18 1.49
C ARG A 319 -11.25 -13.63 1.44
N SER A 320 -12.04 -14.50 2.07
CA SER A 320 -11.89 -15.94 1.95
C SER A 320 -12.69 -16.45 0.74
N VAL A 321 -12.09 -17.37 -0.01
CA VAL A 321 -12.70 -18.03 -1.16
C VAL A 321 -12.72 -19.53 -0.92
N SER A 322 -13.88 -20.17 -1.18
CA SER A 322 -14.01 -21.62 -1.22
C SER A 322 -14.52 -22.06 -2.58
N ALA A 323 -13.80 -22.99 -3.24
CA ALA A 323 -14.17 -23.51 -4.56
C ALA A 323 -14.04 -25.02 -4.64
N GLU A 324 -14.96 -25.70 -5.36
CA GLU A 324 -14.82 -27.11 -5.66
C GLU A 324 -13.59 -27.33 -6.56
N SER A 325 -12.67 -28.18 -6.10
CA SER A 325 -11.46 -28.54 -6.83
C SER A 325 -11.70 -29.75 -7.73
N ARG A 326 -12.08 -30.88 -7.13
CA ARG A 326 -12.33 -32.13 -7.87
C ARG A 326 -13.12 -33.12 -7.03
N ARG A 327 -13.71 -34.13 -7.69
CA ARG A 327 -14.37 -35.27 -7.04
C ARG A 327 -13.49 -36.51 -7.15
N MET A 328 -13.34 -37.22 -6.05
CA MET A 328 -12.44 -38.33 -5.90
C MET A 328 -13.03 -39.44 -5.04
N SER A 329 -12.38 -40.60 -5.06
CA SER A 329 -12.66 -41.73 -4.19
C SER A 329 -11.38 -42.28 -3.60
N ASP A 330 -11.41 -42.66 -2.33
CA ASP A 330 -10.34 -43.37 -1.66
C ASP A 330 -10.86 -44.52 -0.77
N SER A 331 -10.02 -45.04 0.09
CA SER A 331 -10.40 -46.13 1.01
C SER A 331 -11.47 -45.73 2.04
N MET A 332 -11.72 -44.44 2.26
CA MET A 332 -12.76 -43.93 3.14
C MET A 332 -14.09 -43.64 2.42
N GLY A 333 -14.09 -43.66 1.10
CA GLY A 333 -15.26 -43.45 0.26
C GLY A 333 -15.11 -42.31 -0.78
N ASP A 334 -16.24 -41.90 -1.35
CA ASP A 334 -16.29 -40.78 -2.27
C ASP A 334 -16.21 -39.46 -1.50
N TYR A 335 -15.43 -38.50 -2.04
CA TYR A 335 -15.29 -37.16 -1.50
C TYR A 335 -15.16 -36.10 -2.58
N THR A 336 -15.53 -34.87 -2.21
CA THR A 336 -15.24 -33.68 -2.98
C THR A 336 -14.11 -32.94 -2.29
N GLU A 337 -13.05 -32.66 -3.04
CA GLU A 337 -11.97 -31.78 -2.59
C GLU A 337 -12.34 -30.33 -2.89
N TYR A 338 -12.26 -29.48 -1.88
CA TYR A 338 -12.42 -28.03 -1.99
C TYR A 338 -11.06 -27.37 -1.79
N VAL A 339 -10.86 -26.21 -2.40
CA VAL A 339 -9.78 -25.30 -2.08
C VAL A 339 -10.37 -24.14 -1.27
N GLU A 340 -9.75 -23.83 -0.15
CA GLU A 340 -10.04 -22.65 0.66
C GLU A 340 -8.78 -21.79 0.71
N LEU A 341 -8.91 -20.50 0.37
CA LEU A 341 -7.78 -19.59 0.32
C LEU A 341 -8.19 -18.16 0.63
N LEU A 342 -7.23 -17.37 1.11
CA LEU A 342 -7.35 -15.92 1.16
C LEU A 342 -7.02 -15.33 -0.20
N CYS A 343 -7.79 -14.33 -0.61
CA CYS A 343 -7.59 -13.56 -1.84
C CYS A 343 -7.63 -12.08 -1.54
N THR A 344 -6.90 -11.34 -2.36
CA THR A 344 -7.03 -9.88 -2.43
C THR A 344 -7.60 -9.49 -3.79
N ASP A 345 -8.78 -8.88 -3.78
CA ASP A 345 -9.35 -8.24 -4.94
C ASP A 345 -8.65 -6.90 -5.18
N LEU A 346 -8.40 -6.58 -6.43
CA LEU A 346 -7.71 -5.39 -6.88
C LEU A 346 -8.65 -4.56 -7.75
N PHE A 347 -8.93 -3.32 -7.38
CA PHE A 347 -9.74 -2.39 -8.16
C PHE A 347 -8.90 -1.19 -8.54
N ARG A 348 -8.53 -1.12 -9.81
CA ARG A 348 -7.73 -0.02 -10.33
C ARG A 348 -8.61 1.14 -10.73
N PHE A 349 -8.23 2.33 -10.29
CA PHE A 349 -8.75 3.60 -10.72
C PHE A 349 -7.64 4.40 -11.40
N ASP A 350 -7.90 4.92 -12.59
CA ASP A 350 -7.02 5.88 -13.24
C ASP A 350 -7.45 7.29 -12.86
N TYR A 351 -6.48 8.18 -12.66
CA TYR A 351 -6.74 9.60 -12.49
C TYR A 351 -5.81 10.43 -13.38
N ASP A 352 -6.37 11.44 -14.00
CA ASP A 352 -5.69 12.39 -14.87
C ASP A 352 -6.38 13.77 -14.82
N ALA A 353 -6.00 14.69 -15.70
CA ALA A 353 -6.61 16.03 -15.77
C ALA A 353 -8.13 16.01 -16.00
N SER A 354 -8.74 14.90 -16.43
CA SER A 354 -10.18 14.75 -16.60
C SER A 354 -10.91 14.22 -15.36
N GLY A 355 -10.18 13.79 -14.33
CA GLY A 355 -10.71 13.25 -13.08
C GLY A 355 -10.32 11.80 -12.83
N ILE A 356 -11.08 11.14 -11.95
CA ILE A 356 -10.87 9.75 -11.53
C ILE A 356 -11.96 8.84 -12.09
N ARG A 357 -11.59 7.61 -12.50
CA ARG A 357 -12.51 6.63 -13.06
C ARG A 357 -12.06 5.19 -12.78
N PRO A 358 -12.99 4.24 -12.59
CA PRO A 358 -12.66 2.82 -12.57
C PRO A 358 -12.01 2.41 -13.89
N ALA A 359 -10.97 1.57 -13.84
CA ALA A 359 -10.21 1.16 -15.01
C ALA A 359 -10.15 -0.36 -15.21
N ALA A 360 -9.92 -1.12 -14.13
CA ALA A 360 -9.85 -2.57 -14.19
C ALA A 360 -10.13 -3.18 -12.82
N SER A 361 -10.56 -4.43 -12.81
CA SER A 361 -10.64 -5.29 -11.63
C SER A 361 -9.74 -6.50 -11.81
N GLY A 362 -9.25 -7.08 -10.73
CA GLY A 362 -8.43 -8.28 -10.74
C GLY A 362 -8.44 -8.96 -9.39
N VAL A 363 -7.77 -10.08 -9.28
CA VAL A 363 -7.62 -10.81 -8.02
C VAL A 363 -6.27 -11.50 -7.97
N VAL A 364 -5.64 -11.50 -6.80
CA VAL A 364 -4.45 -12.31 -6.51
C VAL A 364 -4.72 -13.22 -5.32
N SER A 365 -4.07 -14.39 -5.32
CA SER A 365 -4.12 -15.28 -4.17
C SER A 365 -3.26 -14.70 -3.05
N GLY A 366 -3.82 -14.65 -1.82
CA GLY A 366 -3.11 -14.21 -0.62
C GLY A 366 -3.33 -12.76 -0.22
N LEU A 367 -2.52 -12.31 0.74
CA LEU A 367 -2.55 -10.98 1.37
C LEU A 367 -1.38 -10.13 0.88
N LEU A 368 -1.62 -8.85 0.64
CA LEU A 368 -0.58 -7.91 0.25
C LEU A 368 0.17 -7.36 1.47
N PRO A 369 1.45 -6.94 1.35
CA PRO A 369 2.08 -6.06 2.33
C PRO A 369 1.28 -4.77 2.54
N GLU A 370 1.40 -4.17 3.71
CA GLU A 370 0.67 -2.95 4.05
C GLU A 370 0.97 -1.77 3.13
N LYS A 371 2.23 -1.64 2.68
CA LYS A 371 2.70 -0.54 1.82
C LYS A 371 3.41 -1.09 0.58
N SER A 372 3.38 -0.32 -0.50
CA SER A 372 4.19 -0.54 -1.70
C SER A 372 4.06 -1.94 -2.34
N ALA A 373 2.92 -2.62 -2.14
CA ALA A 373 2.75 -3.99 -2.60
C ALA A 373 2.64 -4.14 -4.12
N ILE A 374 2.27 -3.06 -4.81
CA ILE A 374 1.97 -3.03 -6.24
C ILE A 374 2.80 -1.91 -6.88
N ALA A 375 3.45 -2.22 -7.99
CA ALA A 375 4.20 -1.23 -8.77
C ALA A 375 3.95 -1.41 -10.28
N PRO A 376 4.01 -0.33 -11.08
CA PRO A 376 3.94 -0.44 -12.53
C PRO A 376 5.17 -1.16 -13.07
N PHE A 377 4.97 -2.00 -14.09
CA PHE A 377 6.05 -2.66 -14.80
C PHE A 377 5.68 -2.90 -16.26
N GLY A 378 6.42 -2.29 -17.17
CA GLY A 378 6.11 -2.32 -18.61
C GLY A 378 4.72 -1.74 -18.90
N SER A 379 3.83 -2.55 -19.50
CA SER A 379 2.43 -2.16 -19.75
C SER A 379 1.45 -2.68 -18.69
N GLY A 380 1.93 -3.28 -17.62
CA GLY A 380 1.14 -3.88 -16.55
C GLY A 380 1.72 -3.58 -15.18
N TYR A 381 1.61 -4.53 -14.25
CA TYR A 381 2.00 -4.35 -12.86
C TYR A 381 2.72 -5.58 -12.31
N VAL A 382 3.47 -5.37 -11.26
CA VAL A 382 3.99 -6.42 -10.38
C VAL A 382 3.33 -6.29 -9.02
N CYS A 383 3.13 -7.43 -8.35
CA CYS A 383 2.46 -7.47 -7.06
C CYS A 383 3.07 -8.57 -6.18
N LEU A 384 3.44 -8.22 -4.94
CA LEU A 384 3.90 -9.17 -3.92
C LEU A 384 2.73 -9.60 -3.05
N SER A 385 2.61 -10.91 -2.75
CA SER A 385 1.52 -11.45 -1.94
C SER A 385 1.99 -12.60 -1.05
N GLU A 386 1.44 -12.70 0.16
CA GLU A 386 1.54 -13.86 1.04
C GLU A 386 0.38 -14.82 0.75
N VAL A 387 0.69 -15.92 0.10
CA VAL A 387 -0.30 -16.95 -0.27
C VAL A 387 -0.59 -17.84 0.93
N SER A 388 -1.85 -17.96 1.30
CA SER A 388 -2.31 -18.85 2.35
C SER A 388 -3.60 -19.55 1.92
N GLY A 389 -3.61 -20.87 1.98
CA GLY A 389 -4.76 -21.67 1.61
C GLY A 389 -4.60 -23.15 1.96
N SER A 390 -5.69 -23.90 1.80
CA SER A 390 -5.73 -25.33 2.09
C SER A 390 -6.61 -26.07 1.10
N TYR A 391 -6.31 -27.36 0.91
CA TYR A 391 -7.24 -28.30 0.29
C TYR A 391 -7.98 -29.06 1.37
N ILE A 392 -9.30 -29.19 1.22
CA ILE A 392 -10.19 -29.80 2.21
C ILE A 392 -11.02 -30.89 1.54
N ASN A 393 -11.02 -32.09 2.13
CA ASN A 393 -11.80 -33.22 1.64
C ASN A 393 -13.13 -33.33 2.39
N MET A 394 -14.24 -33.25 1.66
CA MET A 394 -15.61 -33.42 2.18
C MET A 394 -16.15 -34.80 1.77
N TYR A 395 -16.17 -35.77 2.68
CA TYR A 395 -16.63 -37.13 2.43
C TYR A 395 -18.14 -37.26 2.44
N VAL A 396 -18.70 -37.98 1.46
CA VAL A 396 -20.13 -38.22 1.38
C VAL A 396 -20.60 -39.07 2.58
N GLY A 397 -21.56 -38.58 3.34
CA GLY A 397 -22.17 -39.27 4.46
C GLY A 397 -21.31 -39.33 5.74
N LYS A 398 -20.19 -38.63 5.80
CA LYS A 398 -19.37 -38.49 7.00
C LYS A 398 -19.37 -36.99 7.40
N GLY A 399 -19.54 -36.74 8.69
CA GLY A 399 -19.60 -35.39 9.22
C GLY A 399 -18.21 -34.75 9.34
N GLY A 400 -18.08 -33.55 8.79
CA GLY A 400 -16.94 -32.66 8.95
C GLY A 400 -15.86 -32.78 7.87
N PRO A 401 -15.15 -31.66 7.59
CA PRO A 401 -14.04 -31.61 6.66
C PRO A 401 -12.80 -32.32 7.22
N ALA A 402 -12.01 -32.94 6.35
CA ALA A 402 -10.68 -33.44 6.65
C ALA A 402 -9.64 -32.61 5.91
N PRO A 403 -8.73 -31.89 6.58
CA PRO A 403 -7.65 -31.16 5.90
C PRO A 403 -6.83 -32.13 5.05
N ALA A 404 -6.59 -31.77 3.80
CA ALA A 404 -5.78 -32.58 2.88
C ALA A 404 -4.34 -32.06 2.77
N ALA A 405 -4.17 -30.74 2.64
CA ALA A 405 -2.87 -30.09 2.58
C ALA A 405 -3.05 -28.59 2.86
N GLU A 406 -2.15 -28.02 3.65
CA GLU A 406 -2.02 -26.58 3.80
C GLU A 406 -0.87 -26.09 2.90
N GLN A 407 -1.05 -24.94 2.27
CA GLN A 407 -0.02 -24.25 1.53
C GLN A 407 0.09 -22.83 2.03
N THR A 408 1.27 -22.47 2.52
CA THR A 408 1.64 -21.12 2.89
C THR A 408 2.92 -20.74 2.17
N GLY A 409 3.07 -19.49 1.80
CA GLY A 409 4.27 -19.02 1.14
C GLY A 409 4.05 -17.63 0.58
N SER A 410 5.00 -17.14 -0.17
CA SER A 410 4.93 -15.84 -0.83
C SER A 410 4.99 -16.00 -2.33
N ALA A 411 4.47 -15.03 -3.06
CA ALA A 411 4.56 -15.00 -4.51
C ALA A 411 4.71 -13.57 -5.02
N LEU A 412 5.56 -13.40 -6.02
CA LEU A 412 5.55 -12.25 -6.91
C LEU A 412 4.70 -12.59 -8.12
N TYR A 413 3.70 -11.79 -8.39
CA TYR A 413 2.85 -11.88 -9.58
C TYR A 413 3.21 -10.80 -10.58
N THR A 414 3.11 -11.10 -11.88
CA THR A 414 2.97 -10.08 -12.92
C THR A 414 1.51 -10.05 -13.38
N LEU A 415 0.99 -8.85 -13.57
CA LEU A 415 -0.37 -8.58 -14.01
C LEU A 415 -0.33 -7.80 -15.32
N ASP A 416 -1.22 -8.07 -16.23
CA ASP A 416 -1.43 -7.23 -17.41
C ASP A 416 -2.25 -5.97 -17.06
N ALA A 417 -2.52 -5.12 -18.06
CA ALA A 417 -3.30 -3.89 -17.86
C ALA A 417 -4.76 -4.15 -17.44
N ALA A 418 -5.30 -5.35 -17.69
CA ALA A 418 -6.61 -5.79 -17.25
C ALA A 418 -6.58 -6.48 -15.87
N LEU A 419 -5.42 -6.48 -15.21
CA LEU A 419 -5.14 -7.10 -13.91
C LEU A 419 -5.29 -8.62 -13.89
N THR A 420 -5.09 -9.27 -15.06
CA THR A 420 -5.01 -10.72 -15.14
C THR A 420 -3.60 -11.17 -14.79
N VAL A 421 -3.47 -12.18 -13.94
CA VAL A 421 -2.17 -12.78 -13.60
C VAL A 421 -1.56 -13.41 -14.84
N THR A 422 -0.37 -12.94 -15.23
CA THR A 422 0.36 -13.43 -16.41
C THR A 422 1.53 -14.35 -16.07
N ALA A 423 2.15 -14.14 -14.89
CA ALA A 423 3.19 -15.02 -14.36
C ALA A 423 3.24 -15.00 -12.84
N LYS A 424 3.91 -16.00 -12.25
CA LYS A 424 4.10 -16.17 -10.81
C LYS A 424 5.50 -16.70 -10.51
N LEU A 425 6.14 -16.15 -9.50
CA LEU A 425 7.35 -16.68 -8.87
C LEU A 425 7.05 -16.94 -7.38
N SER A 426 7.19 -18.18 -6.91
CA SER A 426 6.83 -18.57 -5.53
C SER A 426 8.02 -18.76 -4.59
N ALA A 427 9.26 -18.73 -5.11
CA ALA A 427 10.46 -18.87 -4.30
C ALA A 427 11.67 -18.27 -5.03
N LEU A 428 12.68 -17.89 -4.26
CA LEU A 428 13.98 -17.47 -4.78
C LEU A 428 14.78 -18.67 -5.35
N PRO A 429 15.82 -18.43 -6.17
CA PRO A 429 16.63 -19.52 -6.77
C PRO A 429 17.31 -20.44 -5.74
N ASN A 430 17.59 -19.95 -4.54
CA ASN A 430 18.15 -20.73 -3.42
C ASN A 430 17.09 -21.57 -2.68
N GLY A 431 15.81 -21.47 -3.04
CA GLY A 431 14.69 -22.14 -2.40
C GLY A 431 14.04 -21.38 -1.24
N ASP A 432 14.53 -20.20 -0.90
CA ASP A 432 13.94 -19.36 0.15
C ASP A 432 12.57 -18.81 -0.29
N SER A 433 11.70 -18.57 0.68
CA SER A 433 10.50 -17.77 0.49
C SER A 433 10.88 -16.31 0.22
N ILE A 434 10.06 -15.61 -0.58
CA ILE A 434 10.20 -14.18 -0.78
C ILE A 434 9.64 -13.49 0.47
N LEU A 435 10.45 -12.73 1.18
CA LEU A 435 10.03 -11.96 2.36
C LEU A 435 9.93 -10.47 2.09
N TRP A 436 10.58 -10.02 1.02
CA TRP A 436 10.64 -8.61 0.66
C TRP A 436 10.72 -8.42 -0.84
N ALA A 437 10.11 -7.34 -1.34
CA ALA A 437 10.28 -6.86 -2.70
C ALA A 437 10.58 -5.36 -2.71
N GLY A 438 11.58 -4.96 -3.50
CA GLY A 438 11.90 -3.57 -3.82
C GLY A 438 11.55 -3.27 -5.27
N PHE A 439 10.69 -2.28 -5.48
CA PHE A 439 10.26 -1.87 -6.81
C PHE A 439 10.94 -0.56 -7.17
N THR A 440 11.76 -0.60 -8.21
CA THR A 440 12.37 0.59 -8.82
C THR A 440 11.86 0.75 -10.25
N PRO A 441 12.00 1.91 -10.89
CA PRO A 441 11.55 2.10 -12.28
C PRO A 441 12.12 1.09 -13.28
N GLU A 442 13.33 0.59 -13.01
CA GLU A 442 14.06 -0.27 -13.94
C GLU A 442 14.08 -1.75 -13.55
N THR A 443 13.88 -2.07 -12.25
CA THR A 443 14.07 -3.43 -11.77
C THR A 443 13.22 -3.77 -10.55
N VAL A 444 12.97 -5.06 -10.37
CA VAL A 444 12.35 -5.63 -9.18
C VAL A 444 13.40 -6.42 -8.42
N LEU A 445 13.66 -6.01 -7.19
CA LEU A 445 14.55 -6.70 -6.26
C LEU A 445 13.72 -7.60 -5.36
N LEU A 446 14.18 -8.81 -5.10
CA LEU A 446 13.51 -9.76 -4.21
C LEU A 446 14.50 -10.23 -3.15
N SER A 447 14.03 -10.46 -1.94
CA SER A 447 14.86 -10.97 -0.86
C SER A 447 14.13 -12.01 0.00
N GLY A 448 14.89 -12.98 0.47
CA GLY A 448 14.53 -13.97 1.47
C GLY A 448 15.44 -13.87 2.70
N GLU A 449 15.49 -14.94 3.50
CA GLU A 449 16.32 -14.97 4.72
C GLU A 449 17.83 -14.99 4.41
N ASN A 450 18.23 -15.69 3.34
CA ASN A 450 19.65 -16.02 3.09
C ASN A 450 20.22 -15.35 1.84
N GLY A 451 19.50 -14.40 1.25
CA GLY A 451 20.01 -13.66 0.09
C GLY A 451 18.93 -12.94 -0.68
N SER A 452 19.38 -12.24 -1.70
CA SER A 452 18.55 -11.46 -2.61
C SER A 452 18.74 -11.86 -4.07
N CYS A 453 17.86 -11.42 -4.93
CA CYS A 453 17.97 -11.59 -6.37
C CYS A 453 17.29 -10.42 -7.09
N THR A 454 17.60 -10.27 -8.36
CA THR A 454 16.87 -9.39 -9.27
C THR A 454 15.87 -10.22 -10.07
N ALA A 455 14.63 -9.77 -10.16
CA ALA A 455 13.64 -10.43 -11.01
C ALA A 455 13.75 -9.90 -12.45
N ASP A 456 14.01 -10.80 -13.38
CA ASP A 456 13.93 -10.54 -14.83
C ASP A 456 12.51 -10.82 -15.31
N LEU A 457 11.82 -9.77 -15.72
CA LEU A 457 10.45 -9.78 -16.21
C LEU A 457 10.37 -9.49 -17.72
N SER A 458 11.51 -9.55 -18.42
CA SER A 458 11.62 -9.18 -19.86
C SER A 458 10.87 -10.14 -20.78
N VAL A 459 10.65 -11.39 -20.35
CA VAL A 459 9.91 -12.40 -21.09
C VAL A 459 8.46 -12.45 -20.59
N SER A 460 7.51 -12.10 -21.45
CA SER A 460 6.08 -12.15 -21.12
C SER A 460 5.67 -13.55 -20.64
N GLY A 461 4.96 -13.60 -19.53
CA GLY A 461 4.48 -14.83 -18.91
C GLY A 461 5.54 -15.63 -18.16
N THR A 462 6.71 -15.04 -17.88
CA THR A 462 7.77 -15.70 -17.13
C THR A 462 8.49 -14.70 -16.22
N ILE A 463 8.71 -15.11 -14.97
CA ILE A 463 9.55 -14.38 -14.02
C ILE A 463 10.79 -15.22 -13.78
N THR A 464 11.97 -14.69 -14.11
CA THR A 464 13.24 -15.35 -13.84
C THR A 464 14.00 -14.60 -12.78
N ALA A 465 14.35 -15.27 -11.69
CA ALA A 465 15.15 -14.67 -10.63
C ALA A 465 16.65 -14.89 -10.89
N VAL A 466 17.40 -13.79 -10.98
CA VAL A 466 18.86 -13.80 -11.15
C VAL A 466 19.48 -13.66 -9.75
N PRO A 467 20.26 -14.66 -9.28
CA PRO A 467 20.87 -14.60 -7.95
C PRO A 467 21.68 -13.33 -7.77
N GLY A 468 21.51 -12.67 -6.63
CA GLY A 468 22.17 -11.43 -6.25
C GLY A 468 23.06 -11.60 -5.01
N GLY A 469 23.01 -10.63 -4.13
CA GLY A 469 23.87 -10.51 -2.96
C GLY A 469 23.23 -10.97 -1.65
N ASP A 470 23.43 -10.16 -0.64
CA ASP A 470 22.97 -10.41 0.74
C ASP A 470 21.46 -10.13 0.86
N ALA A 471 20.85 -10.62 1.94
CA ALA A 471 19.45 -10.35 2.22
C ALA A 471 19.18 -8.85 2.42
N ILE A 472 18.10 -8.36 1.79
CA ILE A 472 17.61 -7.00 1.90
C ILE A 472 16.23 -7.04 2.56
N LEU A 473 16.07 -6.27 3.62
CA LEU A 473 14.77 -5.98 4.22
C LEU A 473 14.72 -4.47 4.45
N ALA A 474 13.80 -3.78 3.83
CA ALA A 474 13.72 -2.33 3.89
C ALA A 474 12.27 -1.85 3.88
N ASP A 475 11.99 -0.76 4.58
CA ASP A 475 10.75 -0.02 4.49
C ASP A 475 10.89 1.12 3.46
N ALA A 476 12.12 1.64 3.27
CA ALA A 476 12.48 2.56 2.19
C ALA A 476 13.79 2.13 1.53
N LEU A 477 13.81 2.19 0.19
CA LEU A 477 14.97 1.85 -0.63
C LEU A 477 15.26 3.01 -1.58
N LEU A 478 16.42 3.63 -1.42
CA LEU A 478 16.82 4.81 -2.19
C LEU A 478 18.14 4.54 -2.95
N PRO A 479 18.32 5.13 -4.13
CA PRO A 479 19.56 4.99 -4.89
C PRO A 479 20.78 5.46 -4.09
N TRP A 480 21.88 4.70 -4.17
CA TRP A 480 23.17 5.01 -3.58
C TRP A 480 24.28 4.97 -4.64
N LYS A 481 25.51 5.22 -4.24
CA LYS A 481 26.69 5.28 -5.11
C LYS A 481 26.81 4.09 -6.06
N ASN A 482 27.24 4.38 -7.28
CA ASN A 482 27.61 3.37 -8.30
C ASN A 482 26.51 2.32 -8.59
N GLY A 483 25.24 2.74 -8.56
CA GLY A 483 24.10 1.84 -8.81
C GLY A 483 23.77 0.93 -7.62
N GLY A 484 24.26 1.26 -6.43
CA GLY A 484 23.87 0.60 -5.18
C GLY A 484 22.65 1.23 -4.54
N TYR A 485 22.34 0.81 -3.32
CA TYR A 485 21.14 1.22 -2.59
C TYR A 485 21.41 1.54 -1.12
N ALA A 486 20.68 2.51 -0.59
CA ALA A 486 20.52 2.77 0.84
C ALA A 486 19.17 2.21 1.28
N ALA A 487 19.17 1.27 2.21
CA ALA A 487 17.99 0.59 2.73
C ALA A 487 17.75 1.02 4.17
N PHE A 488 16.60 1.64 4.42
CA PHE A 488 16.16 2.05 5.75
C PHE A 488 15.09 1.06 6.24
N ARG A 489 15.18 0.65 7.49
CA ARG A 489 14.33 -0.40 8.04
C ARG A 489 13.95 -0.13 9.49
N HIS A 490 12.67 -0.34 9.83
CA HIS A 490 12.25 -0.51 11.21
C HIS A 490 12.66 -1.88 11.74
N GLU A 491 13.31 -1.87 12.89
CA GLU A 491 13.57 -3.06 13.67
C GLU A 491 12.47 -3.25 14.74
N SER A 492 12.44 -4.42 15.33
CA SER A 492 11.58 -4.66 16.50
C SER A 492 11.93 -3.71 17.66
N ALA A 493 10.93 -3.23 18.40
CA ALA A 493 11.08 -2.33 19.54
C ALA A 493 11.46 -0.86 19.21
N GLY A 494 11.05 -0.35 18.05
CA GLY A 494 11.20 1.07 17.72
C GLY A 494 12.62 1.48 17.29
N GLN A 495 13.49 0.52 17.02
CA GLN A 495 14.81 0.77 16.48
C GLN A 495 14.74 0.92 14.95
N MET A 496 15.67 1.68 14.39
CA MET A 496 15.88 1.80 12.96
C MET A 496 17.25 1.24 12.57
N ALA A 497 17.33 0.64 11.39
CA ALA A 497 18.60 0.26 10.76
C ALA A 497 18.72 0.91 9.38
N LEU A 498 19.96 1.30 9.06
CA LEU A 498 20.38 1.74 7.74
C LEU A 498 21.44 0.79 7.23
N ALA A 499 21.22 0.20 6.06
CA ALA A 499 22.18 -0.66 5.40
C ALA A 499 22.49 -0.13 3.99
N LEU A 500 23.76 -0.22 3.58
CA LEU A 500 24.21 0.16 2.25
C LEU A 500 24.56 -1.09 1.46
N TYR A 501 24.15 -1.12 0.21
CA TYR A 501 24.39 -2.21 -0.73
C TYR A 501 25.07 -1.68 -1.98
N ASP A 502 25.98 -2.46 -2.54
CA ASP A 502 26.55 -2.18 -3.86
C ASP A 502 25.59 -2.63 -5.00
N SER A 503 25.96 -2.37 -6.25
CA SER A 503 25.17 -2.75 -7.43
C SER A 503 25.00 -4.27 -7.63
N SER A 504 25.77 -5.10 -6.92
CA SER A 504 25.62 -6.55 -6.87
C SER A 504 24.75 -7.01 -5.69
N LEU A 505 24.11 -6.09 -4.99
CA LEU A 505 23.29 -6.30 -3.80
C LEU A 505 24.07 -6.86 -2.60
N LYS A 506 25.39 -6.68 -2.58
CA LYS A 506 26.21 -7.04 -1.45
C LYS A 506 26.21 -5.92 -0.42
N LYS A 507 25.94 -6.27 0.84
CA LYS A 507 25.98 -5.31 1.94
C LYS A 507 27.40 -4.80 2.17
N THR A 508 27.58 -3.48 2.09
CA THR A 508 28.87 -2.80 2.26
C THR A 508 29.01 -2.13 3.62
N ALA A 509 27.90 -1.69 4.22
CA ALA A 509 27.86 -1.12 5.56
C ALA A 509 26.49 -1.32 6.19
N GLU A 510 26.42 -1.31 7.53
CA GLU A 510 25.17 -1.36 8.28
C GLU A 510 25.33 -0.67 9.63
N ARG A 511 24.27 0.04 10.05
CA ARG A 511 24.21 0.64 11.38
C ARG A 511 22.79 0.55 11.92
N THR A 512 22.65 0.11 13.16
CA THR A 512 21.40 0.14 13.92
C THR A 512 21.44 1.30 14.91
N PHE A 513 20.32 2.01 15.00
CA PHE A 513 20.11 3.17 15.85
C PHE A 513 19.25 2.79 17.06
N GLY A 514 19.33 3.58 18.13
CA GLY A 514 18.64 3.31 19.41
C GLY A 514 17.09 3.40 19.30
N SER A 515 16.42 3.16 20.40
CA SER A 515 14.97 2.91 20.49
C SER A 515 14.04 4.08 20.17
N ASP A 516 14.57 5.27 19.92
CA ASP A 516 13.77 6.50 19.87
C ASP A 516 13.52 7.03 18.43
N TYR A 517 13.82 6.23 17.41
CA TYR A 517 13.79 6.64 15.99
C TYR A 517 12.53 6.19 15.22
N SER A 518 11.46 5.85 15.91
CA SER A 518 10.36 5.06 15.34
C SER A 518 9.36 5.81 14.47
N SER A 519 9.29 7.14 14.54
CA SER A 519 8.18 7.90 13.96
C SER A 519 8.43 8.48 12.57
N THR A 520 9.65 8.36 12.03
CA THR A 520 10.07 9.13 10.84
C THR A 520 10.08 8.33 9.53
N LEU A 521 9.84 7.01 9.60
CA LEU A 521 9.90 6.13 8.42
C LEU A 521 8.61 6.11 7.57
N GLU A 522 7.62 6.92 7.91
CA GLU A 522 6.32 6.88 7.22
C GLU A 522 6.31 7.62 5.88
N SER A 523 7.22 8.56 5.65
CA SER A 523 7.32 9.34 4.41
C SER A 523 8.71 9.25 3.80
N LEU A 524 8.79 8.92 2.51
CA LEU A 524 10.05 8.94 1.74
C LEU A 524 10.69 10.33 1.69
N GLN A 525 9.90 11.38 1.84
CA GLN A 525 10.37 12.78 1.84
C GLN A 525 11.13 13.16 3.11
N SER A 526 11.05 12.33 4.17
CA SER A 526 11.84 12.51 5.40
C SER A 526 13.30 12.14 5.25
N TYR A 527 13.68 11.47 4.15
CA TYR A 527 15.04 11.02 3.90
C TYR A 527 15.75 11.95 2.93
N ILE A 528 17.05 12.12 3.13
CA ILE A 528 17.93 12.63 2.09
C ILE A 528 19.04 11.62 1.81
N VAL A 529 19.29 11.39 0.53
CA VAL A 529 20.40 10.56 0.05
C VAL A 529 21.13 11.36 -1.01
N LEU A 530 22.36 11.80 -0.69
CA LEU A 530 23.23 12.58 -1.58
C LEU A 530 24.50 11.77 -1.85
N PRO A 531 24.49 10.84 -2.83
CA PRO A 531 25.63 9.95 -3.10
C PRO A 531 26.89 10.71 -3.45
N GLU A 532 26.79 11.81 -4.22
CA GLU A 532 27.91 12.64 -4.66
C GLU A 532 28.60 13.39 -3.50
N LYS A 533 27.85 13.65 -2.43
CA LYS A 533 28.36 14.28 -1.21
C LYS A 533 28.68 13.27 -0.12
N ASN A 534 28.44 12.00 -0.37
CA ASN A 534 28.61 10.93 0.61
C ASN A 534 27.75 11.15 1.88
N LEU A 535 26.54 11.69 1.73
CA LEU A 535 25.66 12.03 2.84
C LEU A 535 24.34 11.27 2.75
N LEU A 536 23.88 10.87 3.94
CA LEU A 536 22.59 10.25 4.21
C LEU A 536 21.96 10.97 5.38
N GLY A 537 20.68 11.22 5.36
CA GLY A 537 20.00 11.88 6.48
C GLY A 537 18.56 11.46 6.62
N PHE A 538 18.06 11.59 7.84
CA PHE A 538 16.69 11.32 8.21
C PHE A 538 16.33 12.05 9.51
N ALA A 539 15.04 12.26 9.69
CA ALA A 539 14.53 12.83 10.93
C ALA A 539 14.48 11.76 12.02
N ALA A 540 14.90 12.10 13.22
CA ALA A 540 14.95 11.20 14.38
C ALA A 540 14.68 11.99 15.67
N ASP A 541 13.68 11.59 16.45
CA ASP A 541 13.22 12.27 17.65
C ASP A 541 12.91 13.77 17.40
N ASP A 542 13.70 14.66 18.01
CA ASP A 542 13.64 16.11 17.89
C ASP A 542 14.73 16.69 16.98
N SER A 543 15.37 15.85 16.17
CA SER A 543 16.54 16.24 15.38
C SER A 543 16.50 15.65 13.97
N TYR A 544 17.11 16.34 13.03
CA TYR A 544 17.47 15.79 11.74
C TYR A 544 18.93 15.35 11.76
N CYS A 545 19.16 14.06 11.56
CA CYS A 545 20.49 13.45 11.70
C CYS A 545 21.13 13.16 10.34
N LEU A 546 22.40 13.51 10.18
CA LEU A 546 23.21 13.26 9.00
C LEU A 546 24.32 12.25 9.28
N TYR A 547 24.57 11.39 8.31
CA TYR A 547 25.58 10.33 8.35
C TYR A 547 26.37 10.29 7.04
N ALA A 548 27.59 9.75 7.10
CA ALA A 548 28.43 9.48 5.94
C ALA A 548 28.92 8.04 5.97
N GLU A 549 29.19 7.47 4.79
CA GLU A 549 29.86 6.17 4.68
C GLU A 549 31.36 6.37 4.61
N ASN A 550 32.12 5.78 5.55
CA ASN A 550 33.59 5.81 5.58
C ASN A 550 34.13 4.40 5.78
N ASN A 551 34.84 3.89 4.75
CA ASN A 551 35.54 2.59 4.81
C ASN A 551 34.64 1.41 5.26
N GLY A 552 33.37 1.39 4.86
CA GLY A 552 32.42 0.34 5.20
C GLY A 552 31.73 0.53 6.55
N GLU A 553 31.85 1.70 7.15
CA GLU A 553 31.14 2.10 8.36
C GLU A 553 30.24 3.32 8.07
N ILE A 554 29.06 3.36 8.71
CA ILE A 554 28.16 4.51 8.67
C ILE A 554 28.44 5.35 9.90
N GLU A 555 29.08 6.50 9.69
CA GLU A 555 29.52 7.40 10.74
C GLU A 555 28.54 8.57 10.91
N TYR A 556 28.33 8.97 12.16
CA TYR A 556 27.57 10.17 12.49
C TYR A 556 28.34 11.44 12.10
N CYS A 557 27.64 12.37 11.45
CA CYS A 557 28.23 13.64 11.04
C CYS A 557 27.65 14.83 11.81
N LEU A 558 26.31 14.96 11.85
CA LEU A 558 25.65 16.13 12.39
C LEU A 558 24.25 15.78 12.86
N SER A 559 23.77 16.44 13.90
CA SER A 559 22.37 16.49 14.31
C SER A 559 21.91 17.94 14.38
N VAL A 560 20.81 18.22 13.70
CA VAL A 560 20.17 19.54 13.69
C VAL A 560 18.94 19.45 14.58
N PHE A 561 18.98 20.11 15.71
CA PHE A 561 17.86 20.21 16.64
C PHE A 561 16.79 21.12 16.03
N LEU A 562 15.53 20.69 16.07
CA LEU A 562 14.39 21.38 15.48
C LEU A 562 13.41 21.83 16.56
N THR A 563 12.77 22.97 16.34
CA THR A 563 11.77 23.50 17.28
C THR A 563 10.39 22.90 17.06
N ASP A 564 10.13 22.36 15.88
CA ASP A 564 8.94 21.55 15.58
C ASP A 564 9.29 20.06 15.68
N TRP A 565 8.30 19.19 15.50
CA TRP A 565 8.52 17.76 15.47
C TRP A 565 9.41 17.36 14.29
N ALA A 566 10.44 16.56 14.53
CA ALA A 566 11.44 16.20 13.52
C ALA A 566 10.86 15.51 12.28
N TRP A 567 9.71 14.79 12.39
CA TRP A 567 9.03 14.20 11.22
C TRP A 567 8.50 15.24 10.23
N ASN A 568 8.37 16.52 10.65
CA ASN A 568 8.04 17.63 9.77
C ASN A 568 9.26 18.19 9.04
N ALA A 569 10.47 17.71 9.37
CA ALA A 569 11.69 18.20 8.73
C ALA A 569 11.90 17.58 7.37
N ARG A 570 12.39 18.38 6.45
CA ARG A 570 12.83 17.98 5.12
C ARG A 570 14.24 18.49 4.87
N ALA A 571 15.06 17.65 4.27
CA ALA A 571 16.39 18.06 3.82
C ALA A 571 16.45 18.03 2.29
N PHE A 572 17.08 19.04 1.71
CA PHE A 572 17.23 19.19 0.27
C PHE A 572 18.51 19.95 -0.08
N GLU A 573 18.99 19.77 -1.29
CA GLU A 573 20.10 20.55 -1.82
C GLU A 573 19.59 21.75 -2.62
N GLN A 574 20.11 22.94 -2.33
CA GLN A 574 19.75 24.16 -3.02
C GLN A 574 20.96 25.05 -3.21
N ASN A 575 21.23 25.47 -4.47
CA ASN A 575 22.35 26.35 -4.82
C ASN A 575 23.72 25.88 -4.27
N GLY A 576 23.91 24.55 -4.13
CA GLY A 576 25.15 23.95 -3.61
C GLY A 576 25.24 23.94 -2.07
N TYR A 577 24.18 24.29 -1.37
CA TYR A 577 24.05 24.18 0.09
C TYR A 577 23.14 23.02 0.44
N LEU A 578 23.39 22.40 1.59
CA LEU A 578 22.47 21.48 2.22
C LEU A 578 21.54 22.27 3.13
N CYS A 579 20.25 22.20 2.85
CA CYS A 579 19.21 22.87 3.62
C CYS A 579 18.42 21.83 4.42
N ILE A 580 18.15 22.12 5.67
CA ILE A 580 17.26 21.34 6.55
C ILE A 580 16.20 22.31 7.07
N ALA A 581 14.95 22.06 6.76
CA ALA A 581 13.85 22.93 7.14
C ALA A 581 12.68 22.14 7.73
N ASP A 582 11.99 22.74 8.69
CA ASP A 582 10.68 22.32 9.16
C ASP A 582 9.63 23.41 8.85
N ARG A 583 8.48 23.39 9.53
CA ARG A 583 7.42 24.39 9.34
C ARG A 583 7.76 25.78 9.84
N ARG A 584 8.80 25.95 10.65
CA ARG A 584 9.09 27.19 11.39
C ARG A 584 10.47 27.75 11.17
N GLU A 585 11.40 26.91 10.72
CA GLU A 585 12.79 27.29 10.61
C GLU A 585 13.52 26.57 9.47
N ALA A 586 14.61 27.17 9.01
CA ALA A 586 15.53 26.55 8.06
C ALA A 586 16.98 26.75 8.48
N PHE A 587 17.77 25.73 8.31
CA PHE A 587 19.20 25.72 8.53
C PHE A 587 19.92 25.43 7.22
N VAL A 588 20.98 26.18 6.96
CA VAL A 588 21.79 26.09 5.76
C VAL A 588 23.19 25.67 6.13
N TYR A 589 23.70 24.63 5.49
CA TYR A 589 25.02 24.06 5.73
C TYR A 589 25.84 24.02 4.46
N LEU A 590 27.15 24.21 4.62
CA LEU A 590 28.13 23.88 3.58
C LEU A 590 28.23 22.34 3.50
N PRO A 591 27.86 21.70 2.38
CA PRO A 591 27.72 20.24 2.36
C PRO A 591 29.04 19.48 2.52
N ASP A 592 30.18 20.11 2.20
CA ASP A 592 31.49 19.47 2.30
C ASP A 592 32.08 19.51 3.74
N THR A 593 31.74 20.51 4.53
CA THR A 593 32.25 20.69 5.90
C THR A 593 31.19 20.52 6.98
N LEU A 594 29.91 20.59 6.59
CA LEU A 594 28.74 20.64 7.49
C LEU A 594 28.79 21.80 8.50
N GLU A 595 29.51 22.87 8.16
CA GLU A 595 29.48 24.10 8.92
C GLU A 595 28.16 24.83 8.66
N ASN A 596 27.50 25.28 9.72
CA ASN A 596 26.29 26.10 9.60
C ASN A 596 26.65 27.43 8.97
N ALA A 597 26.10 27.72 7.82
CA ALA A 597 26.28 28.95 7.06
C ALA A 597 25.24 30.02 7.45
N ALA A 598 23.98 29.57 7.69
CA ALA A 598 22.88 30.46 8.09
C ALA A 598 21.76 29.68 8.79
N SER A 599 20.93 30.41 9.54
CA SER A 599 19.71 29.89 10.18
C SER A 599 18.62 30.95 10.16
N PHE A 600 17.40 30.53 9.87
CA PHE A 600 16.25 31.42 9.67
C PHE A 600 15.04 30.91 10.44
N LEU A 601 14.21 31.85 10.94
CA LEU A 601 12.88 31.58 11.49
C LEU A 601 11.82 32.15 10.53
N PHE A 602 10.74 31.39 10.31
CA PHE A 602 9.62 31.76 9.41
C PHE A 602 8.48 32.45 10.13
#